data_e285ecfdc8a66aeba91b3af6fb585256
#
_entry.id   e285ecfdc8a66aeba91b3af6fb585256
#
_cell.length_a   1.000
_cell.length_b   1.000
_cell.length_c   1.000
_cell.angle_alpha   90.00
_cell.angle_beta   90.00
_cell.angle_gamma   90.00
#
_symmetry.space_group_name_H-M   'P 1'
#
loop_
_entity.id
_entity.type
_entity.pdbx_description
1 polymer ?
#
loop_
_entity_poly.entity_id
_entity_poly.type
_entity_poly.pdbx_seq_one_letter_code
_entity_poly.pdbx_strand_id
1 'polypeptide(L)'
;MDESTPRTGRRPVPRGTGRTLALALVPLAALALTSWTIRAWAEPLPGPVGEPLVRWALPLLVLVPLVGLLCRAERVPPAAIGLTTPGRAWRPLLAALLACPLAAAPIVGGAVLTGGASLDTSALAPAALAALIAALLTSGQVAAEELVFRGHLQHRLGTLLSPLAALFTQAALFAGVTGLVLGESADPFGLVLSGVLFGLLRTAGGIWAPFGARLSLTWTTVLLAQADLAFASNAPIWNTLLSVATGVAAYLAVRRTCRTDHQGAPPSPEEPAPRHRRALPVRGVLYDVGSSYIPGQHSRERWNPDAVHEDLRVIREDLHCTAVTLFGHDLERLERAALSALGHGLDVWLQPRSLNAKPAELVEHVGHAADLARRLDADHPGRVVLNVGCELTVLNRGILPGRDVDRRARALAVFGLFPAYHDARLNALLRRLAATARERFAGPLTYGSGTWERVDWTPFDLVGVDYYLDELTRPTYRRGLRALERWDRPVVVTEFGCCSYRGAEALGGGGADALDWSDLDDRRVTGGLVRDEGVQADTVERLLDVYETENVHGAFLCMFVEGDCRPSDDPARDCDMASFGIVRPPPLGSGLSSDDGHWEPKEGFHALARRYGAAAELPR
;
A
#
# COMPACT_ATOMS: atom_id res chain seq x y z
N MET A 1 19.74 11.07 -52.88
CA MET A 1 18.81 9.95 -52.77
C MET A 1 19.48 8.90 -51.93
N ASP A 2 19.17 8.89 -50.70
CA ASP A 2 19.43 7.74 -49.83
C ASP A 2 18.40 7.82 -48.69
N GLU A 3 17.36 7.01 -48.81
CA GLU A 3 16.29 6.87 -47.85
C GLU A 3 16.72 5.85 -46.81
N SER A 4 17.07 6.31 -45.60
CA SER A 4 17.20 5.44 -44.44
C SER A 4 16.06 5.71 -43.47
N THR A 5 14.98 4.93 -43.60
CA THR A 5 13.89 4.81 -42.61
C THR A 5 14.42 4.35 -41.25
N PRO A 6 14.05 4.99 -40.12
CA PRO A 6 14.43 4.49 -38.82
C PRO A 6 13.60 3.24 -38.46
N ARG A 7 14.27 2.12 -38.31
CA ARG A 7 13.72 0.89 -37.74
C ARG A 7 13.14 1.16 -36.37
N THR A 8 11.86 0.88 -36.16
CA THR A 8 11.19 0.83 -34.88
C THR A 8 11.88 -0.14 -33.92
N GLY A 9 12.72 0.37 -33.04
CA GLY A 9 13.39 -0.41 -32.03
C GLY A 9 12.36 -0.92 -31.00
N ARG A 10 12.10 -2.23 -31.01
CA ARG A 10 11.48 -2.92 -29.86
C ARG A 10 12.36 -2.65 -28.64
N ARG A 11 11.79 -2.01 -27.59
CA ARG A 11 12.47 -1.84 -26.30
C ARG A 11 12.93 -3.20 -25.79
N PRO A 12 14.18 -3.34 -25.33
CA PRO A 12 14.62 -4.57 -24.70
C PRO A 12 13.84 -4.77 -23.40
N VAL A 13 13.14 -5.89 -23.30
CA VAL A 13 12.62 -6.43 -22.04
C VAL A 13 13.80 -6.52 -21.07
N PRO A 14 13.69 -6.08 -19.78
CA PRO A 14 14.79 -6.16 -18.83
C PRO A 14 15.39 -7.56 -18.83
N ARG A 15 16.69 -7.67 -19.06
CA ARG A 15 17.41 -8.95 -19.19
C ARG A 15 17.35 -9.78 -17.90
N GLY A 16 16.20 -10.29 -17.51
CA GLY A 16 15.97 -11.04 -16.28
C GLY A 16 14.53 -11.50 -16.10
N THR A 17 13.56 -10.77 -16.67
CA THR A 17 12.14 -11.08 -16.46
C THR A 17 11.77 -12.46 -17.00
N GLY A 18 12.26 -12.84 -18.18
CA GLY A 18 12.04 -14.16 -18.75
C GLY A 18 12.66 -15.28 -17.93
N ARG A 19 13.87 -15.07 -17.38
CA ARG A 19 14.54 -16.02 -16.50
C ARG A 19 13.77 -16.19 -15.17
N THR A 20 13.33 -15.10 -14.56
CA THR A 20 12.56 -15.14 -13.31
C THR A 20 11.22 -15.86 -13.51
N LEU A 21 10.53 -15.61 -14.62
CA LEU A 21 9.29 -16.29 -14.95
C LEU A 21 9.50 -17.79 -15.22
N ALA A 22 10.53 -18.15 -15.99
CA ALA A 22 10.87 -19.54 -16.22
C ALA A 22 11.16 -20.29 -14.92
N LEU A 23 11.97 -19.70 -14.02
CA LEU A 23 12.29 -20.29 -12.72
C LEU A 23 11.07 -20.36 -11.77
N ALA A 24 10.09 -19.47 -11.90
CA ALA A 24 8.84 -19.56 -11.17
C ALA A 24 7.96 -20.73 -11.64
N LEU A 25 8.01 -21.08 -12.93
CA LEU A 25 7.17 -22.13 -13.53
C LEU A 25 7.77 -23.53 -13.43
N VAL A 26 9.08 -23.69 -13.24
CA VAL A 26 9.75 -25.01 -13.12
C VAL A 26 9.15 -25.87 -12.01
N PRO A 27 8.99 -25.41 -10.74
CA PRO A 27 8.37 -26.23 -9.70
C PRO A 27 6.88 -26.54 -9.98
N LEU A 28 6.19 -25.65 -10.72
CA LEU A 28 4.81 -25.89 -11.11
C LEU A 28 4.69 -27.03 -12.12
N ALA A 29 5.57 -27.03 -13.12
CA ALA A 29 5.65 -28.12 -14.09
C ALA A 29 6.04 -29.44 -13.44
N ALA A 30 6.99 -29.42 -12.47
CA ALA A 30 7.37 -30.59 -11.70
C ALA A 30 6.22 -31.10 -10.82
N LEU A 31 5.43 -30.21 -10.22
CA LEU A 31 4.24 -30.57 -9.45
C LEU A 31 3.17 -31.21 -10.36
N ALA A 32 2.88 -30.64 -11.52
CA ALA A 32 1.94 -31.20 -12.47
C ALA A 32 2.39 -32.59 -12.95
N LEU A 33 3.68 -32.75 -13.24
CA LEU A 33 4.25 -34.05 -13.64
C LEU A 33 4.19 -35.09 -12.51
N THR A 34 4.53 -34.72 -11.26
CA THR A 34 4.41 -35.65 -10.12
C THR A 34 2.97 -36.04 -9.86
N SER A 35 2.01 -35.12 -9.96
CA SER A 35 0.60 -35.40 -9.81
C SER A 35 0.08 -36.33 -10.92
N TRP A 36 0.53 -36.11 -12.17
CA TRP A 36 0.22 -37.00 -13.28
C TRP A 36 0.85 -38.40 -13.10
N THR A 37 2.09 -38.47 -12.69
CA THR A 37 2.80 -39.73 -12.41
C THR A 37 2.08 -40.53 -11.34
N ILE A 38 1.67 -39.90 -10.24
CA ILE A 38 0.89 -40.53 -9.17
C ILE A 38 -0.41 -41.12 -9.74
N ARG A 39 -1.12 -40.39 -10.58
CA ARG A 39 -2.37 -40.84 -11.20
C ARG A 39 -2.14 -42.03 -12.15
N ALA A 40 -1.09 -41.98 -12.95
CA ALA A 40 -0.80 -43.01 -13.96
C ALA A 40 -0.21 -44.30 -13.39
N TRP A 41 0.52 -44.22 -12.24
CA TRP A 41 1.34 -45.34 -11.77
C TRP A 41 0.96 -45.82 -10.37
N ALA A 42 0.25 -45.04 -9.55
CA ALA A 42 -0.08 -45.45 -8.18
C ALA A 42 -1.34 -46.31 -8.08
N GLU A 43 -2.28 -46.20 -9.05
CA GLU A 43 -3.51 -47.02 -9.05
C GLU A 43 -3.27 -48.57 -9.10
N PRO A 44 -2.24 -49.10 -9.76
CA PRO A 44 -2.00 -50.51 -9.78
C PRO A 44 -1.18 -51.05 -8.57
N LEU A 45 -0.81 -50.22 -7.60
CA LEU A 45 -0.03 -50.68 -6.45
C LEU A 45 -0.90 -51.50 -5.48
N PRO A 46 -0.48 -52.74 -5.14
CA PRO A 46 -1.29 -53.59 -4.26
C PRO A 46 -1.31 -53.10 -2.83
N GLY A 47 -2.50 -53.11 -2.24
CA GLY A 47 -2.73 -52.85 -0.81
C GLY A 47 -3.18 -51.44 -0.44
N PRO A 48 -3.83 -51.27 0.72
CA PRO A 48 -4.47 -50.03 1.12
C PRO A 48 -3.53 -48.87 1.49
N VAL A 49 -2.22 -49.13 1.55
CA VAL A 49 -1.19 -48.17 1.98
C VAL A 49 -0.29 -47.72 0.83
N GLY A 50 -0.20 -48.47 -0.28
CA GLY A 50 0.75 -48.22 -1.37
C GLY A 50 0.52 -46.86 -2.04
N GLU A 51 -0.68 -46.61 -2.54
CA GLU A 51 -1.05 -45.34 -3.20
C GLU A 51 -0.93 -44.11 -2.27
N PRO A 52 -1.50 -44.13 -1.04
CA PRO A 52 -1.33 -43.03 -0.11
C PRO A 52 0.13 -42.72 0.25
N LEU A 53 0.97 -43.71 0.39
CA LEU A 53 2.39 -43.53 0.70
C LEU A 53 3.14 -42.88 -0.46
N VAL A 54 2.83 -43.25 -1.71
CA VAL A 54 3.42 -42.63 -2.90
C VAL A 54 2.93 -41.17 -3.03
N ARG A 55 1.68 -40.91 -2.80
CA ARG A 55 1.11 -39.53 -2.77
C ARG A 55 1.78 -38.66 -1.71
N TRP A 56 2.14 -39.26 -0.57
CA TRP A 56 2.83 -38.56 0.51
C TRP A 56 4.31 -38.29 0.18
N ALA A 57 5.03 -39.33 -0.27
CA ALA A 57 6.49 -39.29 -0.37
C ALA A 57 6.98 -38.62 -1.66
N LEU A 58 6.37 -38.92 -2.82
CA LEU A 58 6.91 -38.50 -4.11
C LEU A 58 6.95 -36.96 -4.28
N PRO A 59 5.91 -36.20 -3.94
CA PRO A 59 5.98 -34.74 -4.01
C PRO A 59 7.06 -34.15 -3.08
N LEU A 60 7.23 -34.69 -1.87
CA LEU A 60 8.28 -34.24 -0.95
C LEU A 60 9.67 -34.52 -1.50
N LEU A 61 9.91 -35.73 -2.01
CA LEU A 61 11.21 -36.14 -2.52
C LEU A 61 11.62 -35.37 -3.80
N VAL A 62 10.67 -34.92 -4.59
CA VAL A 62 10.94 -34.19 -5.84
C VAL A 62 10.93 -32.68 -5.63
N LEU A 63 9.87 -32.15 -5.02
CA LEU A 63 9.63 -30.70 -5.01
C LEU A 63 10.41 -29.96 -3.93
N VAL A 64 10.61 -30.57 -2.76
CA VAL A 64 11.38 -29.92 -1.68
C VAL A 64 12.85 -29.71 -2.08
N PRO A 65 13.57 -30.74 -2.58
CA PRO A 65 14.93 -30.53 -3.08
C PRO A 65 14.98 -29.57 -4.27
N LEU A 66 14.03 -29.66 -5.21
CA LEU A 66 13.98 -28.76 -6.37
C LEU A 66 13.85 -27.30 -5.95
N VAL A 67 12.89 -26.97 -5.09
CA VAL A 67 12.71 -25.60 -4.56
C VAL A 67 13.93 -25.18 -3.74
N GLY A 68 14.49 -26.08 -2.94
CA GLY A 68 15.71 -25.83 -2.17
C GLY A 68 16.92 -25.50 -3.06
N LEU A 69 17.13 -26.25 -4.15
CA LEU A 69 18.18 -25.98 -5.14
C LEU A 69 17.98 -24.63 -5.85
N LEU A 70 16.75 -24.33 -6.27
CA LEU A 70 16.42 -23.04 -6.90
C LEU A 70 16.67 -21.87 -5.94
N CYS A 71 16.20 -21.97 -4.68
CA CYS A 71 16.46 -20.94 -3.67
C CYS A 71 17.96 -20.76 -3.41
N ARG A 72 18.73 -21.84 -3.34
CA ARG A 72 20.19 -21.79 -3.15
C ARG A 72 20.91 -21.16 -4.35
N ALA A 73 20.54 -21.56 -5.57
CA ALA A 73 21.14 -21.03 -6.81
C ALA A 73 20.91 -19.52 -6.98
N GLU A 74 19.78 -19.03 -6.48
CA GLU A 74 19.39 -17.62 -6.58
C GLU A 74 19.60 -16.83 -5.28
N ARG A 75 20.22 -17.44 -4.26
CA ARG A 75 20.49 -16.84 -2.94
C ARG A 75 19.23 -16.31 -2.25
N VAL A 76 18.10 -16.98 -2.42
CA VAL A 76 16.82 -16.64 -1.75
C VAL A 76 16.84 -17.27 -0.35
N PRO A 77 16.75 -16.48 0.72
CA PRO A 77 16.75 -17.04 2.07
C PRO A 77 15.42 -17.78 2.35
N PRO A 78 15.41 -18.85 3.16
CA PRO A 78 14.20 -19.61 3.51
C PRO A 78 13.06 -18.74 4.06
N ALA A 79 13.38 -17.70 4.83
CA ALA A 79 12.40 -16.75 5.35
C ALA A 79 11.62 -16.00 4.24
N ALA A 80 12.25 -15.72 3.10
CA ALA A 80 11.59 -15.04 1.98
C ALA A 80 10.49 -15.88 1.32
N ILE A 81 10.63 -17.21 1.36
CA ILE A 81 9.58 -18.15 0.90
C ILE A 81 8.63 -18.56 2.04
N GLY A 82 8.69 -17.89 3.19
CA GLY A 82 7.78 -18.10 4.33
C GLY A 82 8.12 -19.26 5.25
N LEU A 83 9.32 -19.85 5.12
CA LEU A 83 9.83 -20.86 6.04
C LEU A 83 10.40 -20.15 7.28
N THR A 84 9.66 -20.18 8.38
CA THR A 84 10.10 -19.67 9.68
C THR A 84 10.74 -20.76 10.52
N THR A 85 11.52 -20.36 11.54
CA THR A 85 12.13 -21.31 12.47
C THR A 85 11.08 -22.13 13.23
N PRO A 86 11.36 -23.39 13.61
CA PRO A 86 10.39 -24.26 14.28
C PRO A 86 9.76 -23.65 15.54
N GLY A 87 10.51 -22.87 16.32
CA GLY A 87 10.01 -22.19 17.52
C GLY A 87 8.94 -21.13 17.27
N ARG A 88 8.76 -20.68 16.02
CA ARG A 88 7.73 -19.71 15.61
C ARG A 88 6.68 -20.29 14.68
N ALA A 89 6.96 -21.44 14.08
CA ALA A 89 6.08 -22.11 13.12
C ALA A 89 4.81 -22.68 13.76
N TRP A 90 4.88 -23.15 15.01
CA TRP A 90 3.79 -23.89 15.64
C TRP A 90 2.54 -23.06 15.94
N ARG A 91 2.71 -21.76 16.26
CA ARG A 91 1.57 -20.88 16.58
C ARG A 91 0.64 -20.63 15.39
N PRO A 92 1.10 -20.14 14.22
CA PRO A 92 0.26 -20.00 13.06
C PRO A 92 -0.28 -21.34 12.56
N LEU A 93 0.50 -22.41 12.67
CA LEU A 93 0.05 -23.76 12.35
C LEU A 93 -1.12 -24.19 13.23
N LEU A 94 -0.98 -24.09 14.55
CA LEU A 94 -2.00 -24.50 15.52
C LEU A 94 -3.27 -23.62 15.42
N ALA A 95 -3.08 -22.30 15.28
CA ALA A 95 -4.20 -21.37 15.10
C ALA A 95 -5.03 -21.72 13.85
N ALA A 96 -4.39 -22.04 12.75
CA ALA A 96 -5.05 -22.45 11.52
C ALA A 96 -5.69 -23.84 11.63
N LEU A 97 -5.04 -24.80 12.29
CA LEU A 97 -5.59 -26.15 12.54
C LEU A 97 -6.88 -26.11 13.35
N LEU A 98 -6.97 -25.25 14.36
CA LEU A 98 -8.13 -25.17 15.24
C LEU A 98 -9.27 -24.33 14.66
N ALA A 99 -8.95 -23.32 13.86
CA ALA A 99 -9.93 -22.37 13.34
C ALA A 99 -10.93 -23.01 12.37
N CYS A 100 -10.49 -23.96 11.53
CA CYS A 100 -11.36 -24.59 10.54
C CYS A 100 -12.51 -25.39 11.17
N PRO A 101 -12.28 -26.35 12.09
CA PRO A 101 -13.37 -27.10 12.69
C PRO A 101 -14.27 -26.23 13.57
N LEU A 102 -13.71 -25.22 14.26
CA LEU A 102 -14.48 -24.25 15.04
C LEU A 102 -15.42 -23.40 14.18
N ALA A 103 -15.02 -23.06 12.95
CA ALA A 103 -15.86 -22.34 12.01
C ALA A 103 -16.87 -23.25 11.29
N ALA A 104 -16.51 -24.51 11.04
CA ALA A 104 -17.37 -25.48 10.39
C ALA A 104 -18.54 -25.92 11.29
N ALA A 105 -18.30 -26.13 12.57
CA ALA A 105 -19.26 -26.65 13.52
C ALA A 105 -20.60 -25.86 13.56
N PRO A 106 -20.65 -24.51 13.66
CA PRO A 106 -21.93 -23.79 13.67
C PRO A 106 -22.64 -23.82 12.32
N ILE A 107 -21.90 -23.91 11.19
CA ILE A 107 -22.50 -24.00 9.85
C ILE A 107 -23.17 -25.33 9.67
N VAL A 108 -22.49 -26.43 9.97
CA VAL A 108 -23.02 -27.78 9.87
C VAL A 108 -24.15 -27.98 10.88
N GLY A 109 -23.96 -27.55 12.14
CA GLY A 109 -25.00 -27.65 13.18
C GLY A 109 -26.25 -26.85 12.82
N GLY A 110 -26.09 -25.64 12.28
CA GLY A 110 -27.23 -24.84 11.80
C GLY A 110 -27.94 -25.48 10.63
N ALA A 111 -27.23 -26.05 9.66
CA ALA A 111 -27.81 -26.76 8.53
C ALA A 111 -28.60 -28.01 9.00
N VAL A 112 -28.08 -28.77 9.95
CA VAL A 112 -28.75 -29.95 10.53
C VAL A 112 -30.01 -29.53 11.33
N LEU A 113 -29.91 -28.50 12.17
CA LEU A 113 -31.02 -28.00 12.98
C LEU A 113 -32.17 -27.44 12.14
N THR A 114 -31.88 -26.86 10.98
CA THR A 114 -32.90 -26.33 10.06
C THR A 114 -33.44 -27.36 9.07
N GLY A 115 -32.97 -28.61 9.14
CA GLY A 115 -33.37 -29.67 8.20
C GLY A 115 -32.73 -29.53 6.81
N GLY A 116 -31.79 -28.63 6.65
CA GLY A 116 -31.03 -28.43 5.40
C GLY A 116 -29.90 -29.45 5.18
N ALA A 117 -29.53 -30.20 6.22
CA ALA A 117 -28.58 -31.30 6.15
C ALA A 117 -28.92 -32.42 7.13
N SER A 118 -28.43 -33.63 6.84
CA SER A 118 -28.45 -34.77 7.77
C SER A 118 -27.02 -35.19 8.12
N LEU A 119 -26.80 -35.65 9.34
CA LEU A 119 -25.52 -36.11 9.85
C LEU A 119 -25.71 -37.33 10.75
N ASP A 120 -24.98 -38.42 10.50
CA ASP A 120 -24.98 -39.57 11.40
C ASP A 120 -23.97 -39.34 12.55
N THR A 121 -24.51 -38.98 13.70
CA THR A 121 -23.70 -38.72 14.90
C THR A 121 -23.07 -39.98 15.49
N SER A 122 -23.62 -41.18 15.21
CA SER A 122 -23.04 -42.44 15.68
C SER A 122 -21.75 -42.81 14.97
N ALA A 123 -21.55 -42.31 13.74
CA ALA A 123 -20.35 -42.51 12.94
C ALA A 123 -19.22 -41.53 13.26
N LEU A 124 -19.45 -40.47 14.06
CA LEU A 124 -18.46 -39.38 14.28
C LEU A 124 -17.13 -39.89 14.86
N ALA A 125 -17.10 -40.82 15.81
CA ALA A 125 -15.85 -41.28 16.42
C ALA A 125 -14.98 -42.10 15.45
N PRO A 126 -15.50 -43.12 14.73
CA PRO A 126 -14.70 -43.82 13.70
C PRO A 126 -14.35 -42.89 12.53
N ALA A 127 -15.25 -41.99 12.14
CA ALA A 127 -14.99 -40.98 11.10
C ALA A 127 -13.83 -40.01 11.48
N ALA A 128 -13.74 -39.63 12.75
CA ALA A 128 -12.65 -38.77 13.23
C ALA A 128 -11.28 -39.43 13.10
N LEU A 129 -11.19 -40.73 13.42
CA LEU A 129 -9.94 -41.50 13.26
C LEU A 129 -9.58 -41.65 11.76
N ALA A 130 -10.53 -41.98 10.91
CA ALA A 130 -10.32 -42.08 9.46
C ALA A 130 -9.89 -40.73 8.86
N ALA A 131 -10.50 -39.63 9.28
CA ALA A 131 -10.15 -38.28 8.87
C ALA A 131 -8.73 -37.89 9.31
N LEU A 132 -8.33 -38.25 10.54
CA LEU A 132 -6.97 -38.00 11.03
C LEU A 132 -5.94 -38.76 10.22
N ILE A 133 -6.19 -40.05 9.92
CA ILE A 133 -5.32 -40.86 9.08
C ILE A 133 -5.21 -40.25 7.67
N ALA A 134 -6.31 -39.85 7.06
CA ALA A 134 -6.32 -39.21 5.74
C ALA A 134 -5.52 -37.89 5.75
N ALA A 135 -5.68 -37.04 6.77
CA ALA A 135 -4.92 -35.80 6.90
C ALA A 135 -3.42 -36.08 7.05
N LEU A 136 -3.02 -37.11 7.81
CA LEU A 136 -1.62 -37.51 7.94
C LEU A 136 -1.06 -38.03 6.62
N LEU A 137 -1.79 -38.90 5.91
CA LEU A 137 -1.39 -39.47 4.61
C LEU A 137 -1.33 -38.45 3.48
N THR A 138 -2.08 -37.34 3.57
CA THR A 138 -2.02 -36.24 2.59
C THR A 138 -1.06 -35.12 2.98
N SER A 139 -0.54 -35.12 4.21
CA SER A 139 0.28 -34.03 4.75
C SER A 139 1.53 -33.74 3.91
N GLY A 140 2.19 -34.75 3.39
CA GLY A 140 3.37 -34.62 2.55
C GLY A 140 3.08 -33.91 1.23
N GLN A 141 2.02 -34.30 0.55
CA GLN A 141 1.55 -33.66 -0.67
C GLN A 141 1.16 -32.20 -0.40
N VAL A 142 0.37 -31.95 0.65
CA VAL A 142 -0.04 -30.60 1.04
C VAL A 142 1.18 -29.72 1.35
N ALA A 143 2.18 -30.24 2.08
CA ALA A 143 3.40 -29.50 2.37
C ALA A 143 4.17 -29.11 1.12
N ALA A 144 4.31 -30.04 0.17
CA ALA A 144 5.00 -29.81 -1.10
C ALA A 144 4.24 -28.78 -1.96
N GLU A 145 2.92 -28.87 -2.04
CA GLU A 145 2.08 -27.92 -2.77
C GLU A 145 2.15 -26.51 -2.15
N GLU A 146 2.06 -26.37 -0.82
CA GLU A 146 2.20 -25.09 -0.17
C GLU A 146 3.58 -24.47 -0.38
N LEU A 147 4.63 -25.28 -0.37
CA LEU A 147 5.98 -24.82 -0.67
C LEU A 147 6.10 -24.29 -2.11
N VAL A 148 5.48 -24.96 -3.08
CA VAL A 148 5.48 -24.55 -4.48
C VAL A 148 4.64 -23.28 -4.68
N PHE A 149 3.36 -23.30 -4.31
CA PHE A 149 2.42 -22.21 -4.62
C PHE A 149 2.63 -20.99 -3.74
N ARG A 150 2.67 -21.17 -2.40
CA ARG A 150 2.72 -20.06 -1.43
C ARG A 150 4.15 -19.71 -1.06
N GLY A 151 5.05 -20.69 -1.02
CA GLY A 151 6.47 -20.45 -0.80
C GLY A 151 7.12 -19.82 -2.04
N HIS A 152 7.41 -20.64 -3.03
CA HIS A 152 8.24 -20.25 -4.17
C HIS A 152 7.50 -19.36 -5.19
N LEU A 153 6.36 -19.81 -5.72
CA LEU A 153 5.63 -19.12 -6.79
C LEU A 153 5.15 -17.74 -6.35
N GLN A 154 4.46 -17.63 -5.21
CA GLN A 154 3.95 -16.35 -4.71
C GLN A 154 5.10 -15.37 -4.41
N HIS A 155 6.23 -15.86 -3.87
CA HIS A 155 7.43 -15.04 -3.68
C HIS A 155 7.97 -14.50 -5.02
N ARG A 156 8.09 -15.37 -6.03
CA ARG A 156 8.60 -14.99 -7.35
C ARG A 156 7.67 -14.03 -8.10
N LEU A 157 6.40 -14.31 -8.08
CA LEU A 157 5.42 -13.39 -8.66
C LEU A 157 5.45 -12.03 -7.95
N GLY A 158 5.65 -11.99 -6.65
CA GLY A 158 5.81 -10.75 -5.88
C GLY A 158 7.05 -9.92 -6.24
N THR A 159 8.07 -10.51 -6.88
CA THR A 159 9.21 -9.75 -7.44
C THR A 159 8.92 -9.13 -8.82
N LEU A 160 7.89 -9.62 -9.51
CA LEU A 160 7.51 -9.19 -10.87
C LEU A 160 6.22 -8.38 -10.91
N LEU A 161 5.32 -8.64 -9.97
CA LEU A 161 3.97 -8.11 -9.91
C LEU A 161 3.73 -7.40 -8.57
N SER A 162 2.66 -6.62 -8.48
CA SER A 162 2.20 -6.12 -7.19
C SER A 162 1.80 -7.29 -6.26
N PRO A 163 1.81 -7.10 -4.92
CA PRO A 163 1.47 -8.16 -3.97
C PRO A 163 0.11 -8.82 -4.24
N LEU A 164 -0.89 -8.01 -4.60
CA LEU A 164 -2.23 -8.51 -4.92
C LEU A 164 -2.27 -9.22 -6.28
N ALA A 165 -1.61 -8.70 -7.31
CA ALA A 165 -1.51 -9.37 -8.59
C ALA A 165 -0.78 -10.71 -8.48
N ALA A 166 0.28 -10.78 -7.67
CA ALA A 166 0.98 -12.03 -7.35
C ALA A 166 0.06 -13.03 -6.63
N LEU A 167 -0.76 -12.55 -5.69
CA LEU A 167 -1.75 -13.35 -4.97
C LEU A 167 -2.80 -13.94 -5.91
N PHE A 168 -3.43 -13.12 -6.75
CA PHE A 168 -4.47 -13.60 -7.68
C PHE A 168 -3.90 -14.49 -8.79
N THR A 169 -2.73 -14.15 -9.33
CA THR A 169 -2.06 -14.99 -10.34
C THR A 169 -1.70 -16.35 -9.76
N GLN A 170 -1.15 -16.39 -8.55
CA GLN A 170 -0.86 -17.63 -7.83
C GLN A 170 -2.15 -18.43 -7.57
N ALA A 171 -3.25 -17.78 -7.19
CA ALA A 171 -4.53 -18.43 -6.93
C ALA A 171 -5.13 -19.04 -8.23
N ALA A 172 -5.05 -18.34 -9.34
CA ALA A 172 -5.50 -18.83 -10.63
C ALA A 172 -4.68 -20.03 -11.12
N LEU A 173 -3.35 -19.99 -10.96
CA LEU A 173 -2.46 -21.11 -11.28
C LEU A 173 -2.71 -22.30 -10.37
N PHE A 174 -2.95 -22.07 -9.08
CA PHE A 174 -3.35 -23.11 -8.14
C PHE A 174 -4.66 -23.78 -8.57
N ALA A 175 -5.69 -22.98 -8.88
CA ALA A 175 -6.99 -23.50 -9.32
C ALA A 175 -6.87 -24.30 -10.64
N GLY A 176 -6.08 -23.80 -11.60
CA GLY A 176 -5.82 -24.48 -12.87
C GLY A 176 -5.15 -25.84 -12.68
N VAL A 177 -4.05 -25.90 -11.94
CA VAL A 177 -3.32 -27.15 -11.68
C VAL A 177 -4.18 -28.13 -10.86
N THR A 178 -4.82 -27.66 -9.79
CA THR A 178 -5.67 -28.50 -8.96
C THR A 178 -6.91 -28.97 -9.71
N GLY A 179 -7.52 -28.11 -10.55
CA GLY A 179 -8.65 -28.47 -11.39
C GLY A 179 -8.30 -29.53 -12.42
N LEU A 180 -7.12 -29.48 -13.04
CA LEU A 180 -6.62 -30.55 -13.94
C LEU A 180 -6.46 -31.89 -13.20
N VAL A 181 -6.10 -31.85 -11.91
CA VAL A 181 -5.97 -33.08 -11.10
C VAL A 181 -7.33 -33.60 -10.67
N LEU A 182 -8.30 -32.76 -10.32
CA LEU A 182 -9.63 -33.15 -9.86
C LEU A 182 -10.59 -33.50 -11.01
N GLY A 183 -10.33 -32.99 -12.21
CA GLY A 183 -11.17 -33.23 -13.41
C GLY A 183 -12.56 -32.64 -13.26
N GLU A 184 -13.59 -33.41 -13.68
CA GLU A 184 -15.01 -32.96 -13.68
C GLU A 184 -15.57 -32.65 -12.27
N SER A 185 -14.92 -33.12 -11.21
CA SER A 185 -15.32 -32.83 -9.81
C SER A 185 -14.83 -31.47 -9.32
N ALA A 186 -14.07 -30.72 -10.15
CA ALA A 186 -13.51 -29.43 -9.74
C ALA A 186 -14.58 -28.34 -9.71
N ASP A 187 -14.62 -27.57 -8.61
CA ASP A 187 -15.29 -26.28 -8.54
C ASP A 187 -14.25 -25.16 -8.81
N PRO A 188 -14.19 -24.61 -10.04
CA PRO A 188 -13.15 -23.62 -10.37
C PRO A 188 -13.22 -22.36 -9.52
N PHE A 189 -14.43 -21.93 -9.18
CA PHE A 189 -14.62 -20.72 -8.35
C PHE A 189 -14.14 -20.97 -6.91
N GLY A 190 -14.53 -22.07 -6.29
CA GLY A 190 -14.08 -22.46 -4.97
C GLY A 190 -12.55 -22.66 -4.90
N LEU A 191 -11.94 -23.20 -5.95
CA LEU A 191 -10.48 -23.36 -6.03
C LEU A 191 -9.74 -22.03 -6.11
N VAL A 192 -10.21 -21.07 -6.91
CA VAL A 192 -9.62 -19.71 -6.97
C VAL A 192 -9.73 -19.03 -5.62
N LEU A 193 -10.92 -19.08 -5.00
CA LEU A 193 -11.17 -18.46 -3.71
C LEU A 193 -10.31 -19.08 -2.59
N SER A 194 -10.18 -20.40 -2.57
CA SER A 194 -9.26 -21.11 -1.68
C SER A 194 -7.81 -20.71 -1.93
N GLY A 195 -7.42 -20.56 -3.19
CA GLY A 195 -6.10 -20.07 -3.58
C GLY A 195 -5.78 -18.69 -3.02
N VAL A 196 -6.73 -17.77 -3.08
CA VAL A 196 -6.62 -16.41 -2.50
C VAL A 196 -6.52 -16.49 -0.98
N LEU A 197 -7.41 -17.22 -0.30
CA LEU A 197 -7.43 -17.33 1.16
C LEU A 197 -6.13 -17.93 1.71
N PHE A 198 -5.61 -18.98 1.09
CA PHE A 198 -4.33 -19.58 1.49
C PHE A 198 -3.14 -18.68 1.19
N GLY A 199 -3.20 -17.91 0.11
CA GLY A 199 -2.19 -16.89 -0.19
C GLY A 199 -2.18 -15.76 0.84
N LEU A 200 -3.34 -15.34 1.33
CA LEU A 200 -3.47 -14.37 2.43
C LEU A 200 -2.97 -14.95 3.76
N LEU A 201 -3.28 -16.22 4.07
CA LEU A 201 -2.76 -16.91 5.25
C LEU A 201 -1.24 -16.93 5.27
N ARG A 202 -0.58 -17.12 4.11
CA ARG A 202 0.87 -17.03 4.00
C ARG A 202 1.40 -15.65 4.41
N THR A 203 0.73 -14.57 4.04
CA THR A 203 1.17 -13.22 4.43
C THR A 203 1.05 -12.96 5.93
N ALA A 204 0.10 -13.62 6.60
CA ALA A 204 -0.15 -13.48 8.04
C ALA A 204 0.74 -14.37 8.92
N GLY A 205 1.08 -15.58 8.47
CA GLY A 205 1.77 -16.57 9.33
C GLY A 205 2.80 -17.46 8.62
N GLY A 206 3.37 -17.00 7.50
CA GLY A 206 4.31 -17.79 6.69
C GLY A 206 3.62 -19.01 6.05
N ILE A 207 4.42 -19.97 5.58
CA ILE A 207 3.93 -21.19 4.91
C ILE A 207 3.17 -22.13 5.85
N TRP A 208 3.40 -22.03 7.17
CA TRP A 208 2.82 -22.91 8.17
C TRP A 208 1.33 -22.66 8.39
N ALA A 209 0.86 -21.42 8.18
CA ALA A 209 -0.54 -21.08 8.30
C ALA A 209 -1.42 -21.72 7.22
N PRO A 210 -1.15 -21.56 5.90
CA PRO A 210 -1.93 -22.25 4.87
C PRO A 210 -1.77 -23.77 4.93
N PHE A 211 -0.60 -24.29 5.32
CA PHE A 211 -0.39 -25.72 5.55
C PHE A 211 -1.34 -26.26 6.63
N GLY A 212 -1.40 -25.62 7.80
CA GLY A 212 -2.31 -25.99 8.87
C GLY A 212 -3.77 -25.90 8.48
N ALA A 213 -4.17 -24.82 7.78
CA ALA A 213 -5.55 -24.64 7.31
C ALA A 213 -5.96 -25.72 6.32
N ARG A 214 -5.10 -26.11 5.38
CA ARG A 214 -5.38 -27.19 4.42
C ARG A 214 -5.50 -28.55 5.09
N LEU A 215 -4.60 -28.88 6.01
CA LEU A 215 -4.71 -30.14 6.77
C LEU A 215 -6.01 -30.19 7.57
N SER A 216 -6.36 -29.10 8.24
CA SER A 216 -7.59 -29.00 9.01
C SER A 216 -8.84 -29.08 8.13
N LEU A 217 -8.80 -28.44 6.95
CA LEU A 217 -9.89 -28.54 5.98
C LEU A 217 -10.04 -29.99 5.46
N THR A 218 -8.94 -30.65 5.11
CA THR A 218 -8.94 -32.05 4.71
C THR A 218 -9.53 -32.95 5.81
N TRP A 219 -9.07 -32.77 7.06
CA TRP A 219 -9.63 -33.50 8.20
C TRP A 219 -11.12 -33.26 8.36
N THR A 220 -11.57 -31.99 8.30
CA THR A 220 -13.00 -31.62 8.46
C THR A 220 -13.85 -32.21 7.33
N THR A 221 -13.41 -32.12 6.09
CA THR A 221 -14.19 -32.63 4.94
C THR A 221 -14.29 -34.16 4.95
N VAL A 222 -13.19 -34.87 5.28
CA VAL A 222 -13.23 -36.34 5.40
C VAL A 222 -14.09 -36.77 6.59
N LEU A 223 -13.99 -36.09 7.74
CA LEU A 223 -14.82 -36.35 8.90
C LEU A 223 -16.33 -36.25 8.55
N LEU A 224 -16.72 -35.15 7.90
CA LEU A 224 -18.10 -34.91 7.54
C LEU A 224 -18.60 -35.89 6.48
N ALA A 225 -17.76 -36.24 5.50
CA ALA A 225 -18.09 -37.25 4.49
C ALA A 225 -18.25 -38.65 5.09
N GLN A 226 -17.38 -39.03 6.04
CA GLN A 226 -17.46 -40.33 6.73
C GLN A 226 -18.63 -40.41 7.75
N ALA A 227 -19.12 -39.27 8.20
CA ALA A 227 -20.28 -39.15 9.05
C ALA A 227 -21.57 -38.94 8.22
N ASP A 228 -21.54 -39.29 6.94
CA ASP A 228 -22.70 -39.22 5.99
C ASP A 228 -23.39 -37.84 5.98
N LEU A 229 -22.59 -36.75 6.05
CA LEU A 229 -23.16 -35.42 5.90
C LEU A 229 -23.75 -35.26 4.50
N ALA A 230 -25.06 -35.18 4.42
CA ALA A 230 -25.81 -34.95 3.19
C ALA A 230 -26.56 -33.60 3.27
N PHE A 231 -26.29 -32.70 2.34
CA PHE A 231 -27.05 -31.47 2.17
C PHE A 231 -28.28 -31.71 1.28
N ALA A 232 -29.45 -31.22 1.71
CA ALA A 232 -30.72 -31.44 1.03
C ALA A 232 -30.78 -30.84 -0.39
N SER A 233 -29.99 -29.79 -0.67
CA SER A 233 -29.86 -29.15 -1.99
C SER A 233 -28.56 -28.35 -2.13
N ASN A 234 -28.07 -28.21 -3.38
CA ASN A 234 -26.93 -27.33 -3.74
C ASN A 234 -25.62 -27.60 -2.98
N ALA A 235 -25.18 -28.86 -2.91
CA ALA A 235 -23.93 -29.28 -2.28
C ALA A 235 -22.70 -28.42 -2.66
N PRO A 236 -22.49 -27.94 -3.93
CA PRO A 236 -21.38 -27.06 -4.28
C PRO A 236 -21.38 -25.73 -3.53
N ILE A 237 -22.54 -25.11 -3.33
CA ILE A 237 -22.68 -23.84 -2.61
C ILE A 237 -22.27 -24.00 -1.14
N TRP A 238 -22.72 -25.05 -0.49
CA TRP A 238 -22.38 -25.34 0.90
C TRP A 238 -20.88 -25.61 1.08
N ASN A 239 -20.27 -26.37 0.17
CA ASN A 239 -18.83 -26.62 0.19
C ASN A 239 -18.02 -25.32 0.00
N THR A 240 -18.45 -24.45 -0.90
CA THR A 240 -17.83 -23.15 -1.10
C THR A 240 -17.99 -22.27 0.15
N LEU A 241 -19.19 -22.16 0.73
CA LEU A 241 -19.43 -21.40 1.96
C LEU A 241 -18.58 -21.91 3.12
N LEU A 242 -18.49 -23.23 3.29
CA LEU A 242 -17.67 -23.85 4.31
C LEU A 242 -16.17 -23.52 4.12
N SER A 243 -15.69 -23.62 2.90
CA SER A 243 -14.29 -23.29 2.57
C SER A 243 -13.97 -21.83 2.81
N VAL A 244 -14.88 -20.91 2.47
CA VAL A 244 -14.74 -19.47 2.72
C VAL A 244 -14.74 -19.19 4.22
N ALA A 245 -15.73 -19.68 4.94
CA ALA A 245 -15.86 -19.40 6.37
C ALA A 245 -14.66 -19.94 7.16
N THR A 246 -14.21 -21.15 6.85
CA THR A 246 -13.04 -21.76 7.48
C THR A 246 -11.75 -21.02 7.12
N GLY A 247 -11.59 -20.60 5.88
CA GLY A 247 -10.43 -19.81 5.44
C GLY A 247 -10.37 -18.42 6.09
N VAL A 248 -11.49 -17.72 6.18
CA VAL A 248 -11.60 -16.44 6.87
C VAL A 248 -11.33 -16.60 8.38
N ALA A 249 -11.92 -17.61 9.02
CA ALA A 249 -11.68 -17.87 10.43
C ALA A 249 -10.22 -18.20 10.72
N ALA A 250 -9.57 -19.01 9.88
CA ALA A 250 -8.14 -19.30 9.97
C ALA A 250 -7.30 -18.05 9.81
N TYR A 251 -7.61 -17.19 8.84
CA TYR A 251 -6.92 -15.92 8.64
C TYR A 251 -7.02 -14.99 9.85
N LEU A 252 -8.23 -14.82 10.40
CA LEU A 252 -8.44 -13.99 11.59
C LEU A 252 -7.74 -14.57 12.83
N ALA A 253 -7.78 -15.89 13.02
CA ALA A 253 -7.11 -16.56 14.13
C ALA A 253 -5.59 -16.41 14.03
N VAL A 254 -4.99 -16.67 12.87
CA VAL A 254 -3.55 -16.51 12.62
C VAL A 254 -3.13 -15.06 12.80
N ARG A 255 -3.89 -14.12 12.25
CA ARG A 255 -3.60 -12.69 12.38
C ARG A 255 -3.65 -12.22 13.85
N ARG A 256 -4.59 -12.73 14.65
CA ARG A 256 -4.65 -12.44 16.09
C ARG A 256 -3.45 -13.02 16.85
N THR A 257 -3.11 -14.29 16.61
CA THR A 257 -1.98 -14.95 17.28
C THR A 257 -0.62 -14.37 16.89
N CYS A 258 -0.46 -13.93 15.64
CA CYS A 258 0.78 -13.29 15.18
C CYS A 258 0.90 -11.81 15.61
N ARG A 259 -0.22 -11.10 15.88
CA ARG A 259 -0.18 -9.74 16.44
C ARG A 259 0.39 -9.69 17.86
N THR A 260 0.13 -10.69 18.68
CA THR A 260 0.69 -10.76 20.05
C THR A 260 2.19 -11.01 20.07
N ASP A 261 2.79 -11.50 18.98
CA ASP A 261 4.22 -11.75 18.85
C ASP A 261 5.01 -10.51 18.38
N HIS A 262 4.36 -9.44 17.93
CA HIS A 262 5.06 -8.21 17.53
C HIS A 262 5.65 -7.44 18.71
N GLN A 263 5.29 -7.75 19.95
CA GLN A 263 5.99 -7.24 21.15
C GLN A 263 7.34 -7.96 21.42
N GLY A 264 7.67 -9.00 20.67
CA GLY A 264 8.91 -9.78 20.75
C GLY A 264 9.41 -10.26 19.39
N ALA A 265 9.01 -9.61 18.28
CA ALA A 265 9.50 -9.98 16.94
C ALA A 265 11.02 -9.78 16.86
N PRO A 266 11.77 -10.71 16.19
CA PRO A 266 13.09 -10.35 15.76
C PRO A 266 12.99 -9.15 14.84
N PRO A 267 14.01 -8.31 14.79
CA PRO A 267 14.04 -7.24 13.83
C PRO A 267 13.70 -7.84 12.45
N SER A 268 12.68 -7.29 11.78
CA SER A 268 12.53 -7.39 10.33
C SER A 268 13.91 -7.23 9.72
N PRO A 269 14.25 -7.84 8.55
CA PRO A 269 15.61 -7.77 8.01
C PRO A 269 16.12 -6.38 8.27
N GLU A 270 17.14 -6.28 9.14
CA GLU A 270 17.49 -5.09 9.93
C GLU A 270 17.26 -3.84 9.11
N GLU A 271 16.39 -2.98 9.61
CA GLU A 271 16.24 -1.67 9.00
C GLU A 271 17.66 -1.11 8.93
N PRO A 272 18.13 -0.71 7.75
CA PRO A 272 19.52 -0.35 7.59
C PRO A 272 19.88 0.70 8.66
N ALA A 273 21.00 0.51 9.35
CA ALA A 273 21.44 1.41 10.41
C ALA A 273 21.33 2.87 9.96
N PRO A 274 20.86 3.78 10.80
CA PRO A 274 20.77 5.20 10.47
C PRO A 274 22.14 5.73 10.07
N ARG A 275 22.19 6.58 9.04
CA ARG A 275 23.41 7.26 8.60
C ARG A 275 23.72 8.41 9.57
N HIS A 276 24.86 9.06 9.38
CA HIS A 276 25.17 10.26 10.16
C HIS A 276 24.11 11.34 9.92
N ARG A 277 23.62 11.91 11.01
CA ARG A 277 22.62 12.97 10.99
C ARG A 277 23.17 14.22 10.29
N ARG A 278 22.40 14.77 9.34
CA ARG A 278 22.71 16.02 8.64
C ARG A 278 21.47 16.90 8.65
N ALA A 279 21.66 18.21 8.80
CA ALA A 279 20.57 19.15 8.63
C ALA A 279 19.99 19.05 7.21
N LEU A 280 18.66 19.12 7.09
CA LEU A 280 17.99 19.19 5.80
C LEU A 280 18.33 20.51 5.11
N PRO A 281 18.89 20.49 3.88
CA PRO A 281 19.13 21.71 3.11
C PRO A 281 17.84 22.50 2.86
N VAL A 282 16.73 21.80 2.52
CA VAL A 282 15.42 22.39 2.29
C VAL A 282 14.47 21.97 3.40
N ARG A 283 14.00 22.94 4.18
CA ARG A 283 13.04 22.79 5.29
C ARG A 283 11.79 23.58 4.96
N GLY A 284 10.68 22.89 4.74
CA GLY A 284 9.50 23.56 4.23
C GLY A 284 8.18 23.10 4.86
N VAL A 285 7.15 23.83 4.50
CA VAL A 285 5.76 23.54 4.79
C VAL A 285 4.91 23.81 3.54
N LEU A 286 3.78 23.12 3.39
CA LEU A 286 2.82 23.39 2.34
C LEU A 286 1.89 24.53 2.77
N TYR A 287 1.57 25.41 1.84
CA TYR A 287 0.65 26.53 2.02
C TYR A 287 -0.36 26.56 0.87
N ASP A 288 -1.64 26.37 1.18
CA ASP A 288 -2.74 26.39 0.23
C ASP A 288 -3.16 27.83 -0.08
N VAL A 289 -3.16 28.21 -1.36
CA VAL A 289 -3.67 29.51 -1.82
C VAL A 289 -5.10 29.43 -2.39
N GLY A 290 -5.70 28.24 -2.37
CA GLY A 290 -7.05 27.93 -2.82
C GLY A 290 -7.09 26.80 -3.84
N SER A 291 -7.62 25.68 -3.43
CA SER A 291 -7.83 24.46 -4.21
C SER A 291 -9.31 24.05 -4.18
N SER A 292 -9.79 23.32 -5.18
CA SER A 292 -11.15 22.81 -5.24
C SER A 292 -11.13 21.28 -5.33
N TYR A 293 -11.09 20.61 -4.19
CA TYR A 293 -11.16 19.14 -4.11
C TYR A 293 -12.55 18.63 -4.48
N ILE A 294 -13.56 19.42 -4.17
CA ILE A 294 -14.98 19.15 -4.42
C ILE A 294 -15.51 20.24 -5.32
N PRO A 295 -16.22 19.91 -6.41
CA PRO A 295 -16.78 20.92 -7.31
C PRO A 295 -17.67 21.92 -6.58
N GLY A 296 -17.37 23.21 -6.74
CA GLY A 296 -18.12 24.31 -6.13
C GLY A 296 -17.67 24.72 -4.73
N GLN A 297 -16.69 24.04 -4.14
CA GLN A 297 -16.06 24.46 -2.89
C GLN A 297 -14.58 24.79 -3.10
N HIS A 298 -14.13 25.84 -2.45
CA HIS A 298 -12.72 26.22 -2.40
C HIS A 298 -12.21 26.09 -0.97
N SER A 299 -11.03 25.50 -0.80
CA SER A 299 -10.33 25.40 0.49
C SER A 299 -10.06 26.78 1.11
N ARG A 300 -9.99 27.81 0.27
CA ARG A 300 -9.84 29.21 0.63
C ARG A 300 -10.82 30.06 -0.17
N GLU A 301 -11.97 30.38 0.43
CA GLU A 301 -13.02 31.13 -0.26
C GLU A 301 -12.62 32.59 -0.46
N ARG A 302 -12.07 33.21 0.58
CA ARG A 302 -11.63 34.61 0.55
C ARG A 302 -10.12 34.67 0.36
N TRP A 303 -9.70 35.71 -0.33
CA TRP A 303 -8.29 36.00 -0.54
C TRP A 303 -7.93 37.32 0.15
N ASN A 304 -7.13 37.21 1.23
CA ASN A 304 -6.59 38.36 1.95
C ASN A 304 -5.06 38.36 1.82
N PRO A 305 -4.47 39.21 0.97
CA PRO A 305 -3.02 39.22 0.75
C PRO A 305 -2.23 39.62 1.99
N ASP A 306 -2.78 40.43 2.91
CA ASP A 306 -2.09 40.83 4.13
C ASP A 306 -1.99 39.67 5.11
N ALA A 307 -3.06 38.85 5.23
CA ALA A 307 -3.04 37.63 6.02
C ALA A 307 -2.03 36.61 5.46
N VAL A 308 -2.00 36.43 4.14
CA VAL A 308 -1.03 35.56 3.47
C VAL A 308 0.40 36.05 3.71
N HIS A 309 0.62 37.35 3.65
CA HIS A 309 1.93 37.97 3.93
C HIS A 309 2.40 37.66 5.35
N GLU A 310 1.52 37.78 6.35
CA GLU A 310 1.82 37.48 7.74
C GLU A 310 2.03 35.99 7.99
N ASP A 311 1.21 35.11 7.40
CA ASP A 311 1.40 33.66 7.48
C ASP A 311 2.79 33.24 6.94
N LEU A 312 3.21 33.83 5.81
CA LEU A 312 4.52 33.55 5.21
C LEU A 312 5.69 34.12 6.03
N ARG A 313 5.48 35.25 6.73
CA ARG A 313 6.44 35.75 7.71
C ARG A 313 6.61 34.76 8.85
N VAL A 314 5.52 34.26 9.44
CA VAL A 314 5.53 33.24 10.51
C VAL A 314 6.21 31.95 10.03
N ILE A 315 5.92 31.49 8.83
CA ILE A 315 6.58 30.32 8.24
C ILE A 315 8.09 30.52 8.16
N ARG A 316 8.54 31.72 7.80
CA ARG A 316 9.98 32.03 7.74
C ARG A 316 10.62 32.20 9.10
N GLU A 317 10.02 33.03 9.96
CA GLU A 317 10.65 33.51 11.18
C GLU A 317 10.40 32.59 12.37
N ASP A 318 9.16 32.14 12.56
CA ASP A 318 8.79 31.36 13.74
C ASP A 318 8.94 29.86 13.50
N LEU A 319 8.66 29.33 12.29
CA LEU A 319 8.90 27.93 11.92
C LEU A 319 10.31 27.68 11.40
N HIS A 320 11.12 28.73 11.15
CA HIS A 320 12.49 28.63 10.60
C HIS A 320 12.56 27.86 9.27
N CYS A 321 11.50 27.90 8.47
CA CYS A 321 11.50 27.31 7.14
C CYS A 321 12.49 28.03 6.20
N THR A 322 13.10 27.27 5.28
CA THR A 322 13.93 27.82 4.20
C THR A 322 13.17 27.91 2.89
N ALA A 323 12.08 27.15 2.76
CA ALA A 323 11.25 27.07 1.57
C ALA A 323 9.76 26.92 1.94
N VAL A 324 8.89 27.21 0.99
CA VAL A 324 7.45 26.96 1.08
C VAL A 324 6.96 26.37 -0.23
N THR A 325 6.13 25.31 -0.16
CA THR A 325 5.36 24.85 -1.31
C THR A 325 4.04 25.61 -1.35
N LEU A 326 3.88 26.46 -2.35
CA LEU A 326 2.64 27.18 -2.63
C LEU A 326 1.81 26.36 -3.62
N PHE A 327 0.63 25.89 -3.21
CA PHE A 327 -0.23 25.13 -4.09
C PHE A 327 -1.63 25.71 -4.21
N GLY A 328 -2.20 25.57 -5.39
CA GLY A 328 -3.55 26.06 -5.70
C GLY A 328 -3.80 26.11 -7.19
N HIS A 329 -5.04 26.45 -7.56
CA HIS A 329 -5.44 26.53 -8.96
C HIS A 329 -5.20 27.93 -9.54
N ASP A 330 -5.45 28.98 -8.78
CA ASP A 330 -5.40 30.36 -9.23
C ASP A 330 -3.96 30.86 -9.32
N LEU A 331 -3.47 31.09 -10.55
CA LEU A 331 -2.09 31.54 -10.80
C LEU A 331 -1.82 32.96 -10.31
N GLU A 332 -2.83 33.84 -10.22
CA GLU A 332 -2.65 35.21 -9.68
C GLU A 332 -2.43 35.14 -8.15
N ARG A 333 -3.20 34.29 -7.44
CA ARG A 333 -2.97 34.03 -6.01
C ARG A 333 -1.60 33.40 -5.76
N LEU A 334 -1.21 32.44 -6.60
CA LEU A 334 0.13 31.81 -6.54
C LEU A 334 1.24 32.86 -6.76
N GLU A 335 1.11 33.76 -7.74
CA GLU A 335 2.07 34.82 -8.00
C GLU A 335 2.22 35.78 -6.81
N ARG A 336 1.11 36.24 -6.25
CA ARG A 336 1.10 37.15 -5.09
C ARG A 336 1.72 36.51 -3.85
N ALA A 337 1.35 35.25 -3.55
CA ALA A 337 1.94 34.50 -2.45
C ALA A 337 3.45 34.26 -2.68
N ALA A 338 3.86 33.92 -3.90
CA ALA A 338 5.24 33.69 -4.25
C ALA A 338 6.11 34.93 -4.07
N LEU A 339 5.65 36.10 -4.53
CA LEU A 339 6.34 37.37 -4.32
C LEU A 339 6.49 37.70 -2.83
N SER A 340 5.45 37.45 -2.04
CA SER A 340 5.53 37.64 -0.58
C SER A 340 6.53 36.68 0.07
N ALA A 341 6.50 35.37 -0.28
CA ALA A 341 7.42 34.38 0.24
C ALA A 341 8.89 34.70 -0.09
N LEU A 342 9.15 35.07 -1.34
CA LEU A 342 10.49 35.50 -1.80
C LEU A 342 10.96 36.75 -1.07
N GLY A 343 10.06 37.70 -0.80
CA GLY A 343 10.32 38.90 -0.01
C GLY A 343 10.74 38.60 1.43
N HIS A 344 10.17 37.56 2.05
CA HIS A 344 10.57 37.06 3.38
C HIS A 344 11.83 36.19 3.34
N GLY A 345 12.40 35.91 2.18
CA GLY A 345 13.59 35.09 2.07
C GLY A 345 13.30 33.57 2.06
N LEU A 346 12.08 33.15 1.72
CA LEU A 346 11.74 31.75 1.46
C LEU A 346 12.01 31.39 0.00
N ASP A 347 12.57 30.22 -0.27
CA ASP A 347 12.54 29.63 -1.60
C ASP A 347 11.14 29.11 -1.91
N VAL A 348 10.70 29.28 -3.17
CA VAL A 348 9.31 29.00 -3.57
C VAL A 348 9.26 27.73 -4.42
N TRP A 349 8.44 26.78 -3.98
CA TRP A 349 8.06 25.61 -4.76
C TRP A 349 6.62 25.82 -5.27
N LEU A 350 6.52 26.22 -6.55
CA LEU A 350 5.21 26.42 -7.18
C LEU A 350 4.58 25.08 -7.54
N GLN A 351 3.37 24.82 -7.06
CA GLN A 351 2.61 23.62 -7.40
C GLN A 351 1.22 24.02 -7.92
N PRO A 352 1.04 24.21 -9.25
CA PRO A 352 -0.26 24.52 -9.85
C PRO A 352 -1.18 23.30 -9.74
N ARG A 353 -2.11 23.32 -8.76
CA ARG A 353 -2.97 22.18 -8.44
C ARG A 353 -4.33 22.35 -9.12
N SER A 354 -4.49 21.80 -10.33
CA SER A 354 -5.75 21.81 -11.08
C SER A 354 -6.42 20.43 -10.95
N LEU A 355 -7.28 20.30 -9.94
CA LEU A 355 -7.95 19.03 -9.61
C LEU A 355 -9.02 18.67 -10.66
N ASN A 356 -9.21 17.37 -10.88
CA ASN A 356 -10.15 16.83 -11.87
C ASN A 356 -9.93 17.30 -13.32
N ALA A 357 -8.82 17.99 -13.61
CA ALA A 357 -8.47 18.40 -14.96
C ALA A 357 -8.21 17.23 -15.90
N LYS A 358 -8.55 17.39 -17.17
CA LYS A 358 -8.13 16.46 -18.22
C LYS A 358 -6.66 16.69 -18.58
N PRO A 359 -5.98 15.69 -19.18
CA PRO A 359 -4.56 15.81 -19.52
C PRO A 359 -4.19 17.04 -20.35
N ALA A 360 -5.04 17.48 -21.28
CA ALA A 360 -4.78 18.66 -22.10
C ALA A 360 -4.89 19.97 -21.28
N GLU A 361 -5.94 20.08 -20.46
CA GLU A 361 -6.16 21.22 -19.56
C GLU A 361 -5.02 21.37 -18.55
N LEU A 362 -4.53 20.23 -18.02
CA LEU A 362 -3.41 20.21 -17.09
C LEU A 362 -2.10 20.65 -17.76
N VAL A 363 -1.84 20.20 -18.98
CA VAL A 363 -0.63 20.60 -19.75
C VAL A 363 -0.63 22.11 -20.01
N GLU A 364 -1.78 22.68 -20.39
CA GLU A 364 -1.93 24.12 -20.59
C GLU A 364 -1.70 24.90 -19.31
N HIS A 365 -2.33 24.46 -18.19
CA HIS A 365 -2.20 25.10 -16.89
C HIS A 365 -0.76 25.08 -16.37
N VAL A 366 -0.07 23.94 -16.48
CA VAL A 366 1.35 23.83 -16.12
C VAL A 366 2.23 24.69 -17.03
N GLY A 367 1.86 24.85 -18.31
CA GLY A 367 2.53 25.79 -19.21
C GLY A 367 2.46 27.25 -18.70
N HIS A 368 1.29 27.72 -18.30
CA HIS A 368 1.12 29.05 -17.73
C HIS A 368 1.87 29.20 -16.38
N ALA A 369 1.87 28.17 -15.54
CA ALA A 369 2.64 28.16 -14.30
C ALA A 369 4.16 28.18 -14.55
N ALA A 370 4.63 27.56 -15.62
CA ALA A 370 6.05 27.64 -16.02
C ALA A 370 6.43 29.06 -16.50
N ASP A 371 5.53 29.77 -17.20
CA ASP A 371 5.75 31.19 -17.51
C ASP A 371 5.79 32.06 -16.24
N LEU A 372 4.96 31.76 -15.25
CA LEU A 372 5.02 32.40 -13.93
C LEU A 372 6.35 32.10 -13.23
N ALA A 373 6.75 30.83 -13.14
CA ALA A 373 8.02 30.42 -12.55
C ALA A 373 9.21 31.13 -13.19
N ARG A 374 9.21 31.27 -14.51
CA ARG A 374 10.25 32.00 -15.26
C ARG A 374 10.31 33.48 -14.89
N ARG A 375 9.17 34.14 -14.74
CA ARG A 375 9.15 35.57 -14.32
C ARG A 375 9.70 35.74 -12.92
N LEU A 376 9.26 34.92 -11.97
CA LEU A 376 9.72 34.95 -10.59
C LEU A 376 11.23 34.64 -10.48
N ASP A 377 11.73 33.66 -11.24
CA ASP A 377 13.13 33.27 -11.23
C ASP A 377 14.03 34.34 -11.87
N ALA A 378 13.52 35.12 -12.83
CA ALA A 378 14.25 36.23 -13.42
C ALA A 378 14.58 37.32 -12.39
N ASP A 379 13.68 37.61 -11.45
CA ASP A 379 13.87 38.60 -10.39
C ASP A 379 14.54 37.98 -9.14
N HIS A 380 14.45 36.66 -8.96
CA HIS A 380 14.99 35.90 -7.82
C HIS A 380 15.70 34.61 -8.27
N PRO A 381 16.88 34.73 -8.95
CA PRO A 381 17.53 33.59 -9.60
C PRO A 381 17.82 32.42 -8.67
N GLY A 382 17.43 31.21 -9.08
CA GLY A 382 17.71 29.96 -8.37
C GLY A 382 16.83 29.72 -7.13
N ARG A 383 15.81 30.56 -6.88
CA ARG A 383 14.95 30.46 -5.70
C ARG A 383 13.55 29.89 -6.02
N VAL A 384 13.32 29.50 -7.27
CA VAL A 384 12.03 28.98 -7.71
C VAL A 384 12.19 27.54 -8.21
N VAL A 385 11.38 26.65 -7.71
CA VAL A 385 11.23 25.27 -8.17
C VAL A 385 9.80 25.09 -8.68
N LEU A 386 9.61 24.46 -9.83
CA LEU A 386 8.29 24.13 -10.34
C LEU A 386 7.98 22.65 -10.09
N ASN A 387 6.99 22.40 -9.24
CA ASN A 387 6.40 21.10 -9.04
C ASN A 387 5.19 20.96 -10.00
N VAL A 388 5.32 20.11 -11.03
CA VAL A 388 4.31 20.01 -12.12
C VAL A 388 3.01 19.34 -11.72
N GLY A 389 2.88 18.89 -10.48
CA GLY A 389 1.64 18.29 -9.95
C GLY A 389 1.92 17.38 -8.74
N CYS A 390 0.84 16.89 -8.17
CA CYS A 390 0.82 16.04 -6.99
C CYS A 390 -0.17 14.91 -7.27
N GLU A 391 0.23 13.65 -7.01
CA GLU A 391 -0.63 12.45 -7.01
C GLU A 391 -1.62 12.38 -8.20
N LEU A 392 -1.14 12.70 -9.40
CA LEU A 392 -1.98 12.87 -10.60
C LEU A 392 -2.81 11.63 -10.94
N THR A 393 -2.38 10.43 -10.51
CA THR A 393 -3.11 9.18 -10.70
C THR A 393 -4.51 9.26 -10.09
N VAL A 394 -4.64 9.89 -8.91
CA VAL A 394 -5.91 10.02 -8.17
C VAL A 394 -6.53 11.39 -8.38
N LEU A 395 -5.73 12.45 -8.32
CA LEU A 395 -6.24 13.81 -8.34
C LEU A 395 -6.74 14.27 -9.73
N ASN A 396 -6.24 13.66 -10.84
CA ASN A 396 -6.57 14.10 -12.19
C ASN A 396 -7.21 13.01 -13.06
N ARG A 397 -7.89 13.42 -14.13
CA ARG A 397 -8.54 12.52 -15.08
C ARG A 397 -7.53 11.93 -16.08
N GLY A 398 -7.90 10.80 -16.69
CA GLY A 398 -7.18 10.23 -17.85
C GLY A 398 -6.14 9.16 -17.49
N ILE A 399 -5.84 8.95 -16.21
CA ILE A 399 -4.94 7.89 -15.74
C ILE A 399 -5.76 6.70 -15.22
N LEU A 400 -6.56 6.92 -14.18
CA LEU A 400 -7.54 5.95 -13.68
C LEU A 400 -8.96 6.28 -14.14
N PRO A 401 -9.87 5.30 -14.23
CA PRO A 401 -11.28 5.55 -14.47
C PRO A 401 -11.92 6.21 -13.24
N GLY A 402 -12.75 7.22 -13.48
CA GLY A 402 -13.47 7.96 -12.44
C GLY A 402 -13.62 9.44 -12.80
N ARG A 403 -14.82 10.00 -12.58
CA ARG A 403 -15.12 11.41 -12.89
C ARG A 403 -14.69 12.37 -11.79
N ASP A 404 -14.49 11.87 -10.57
CA ASP A 404 -14.10 12.61 -9.38
C ASP A 404 -12.95 11.88 -8.64
N VAL A 405 -12.36 12.53 -7.65
CA VAL A 405 -11.24 12.04 -6.86
C VAL A 405 -11.62 10.75 -6.14
N ASP A 406 -12.77 10.68 -5.47
CA ASP A 406 -13.21 9.51 -4.70
C ASP A 406 -13.38 8.26 -5.55
N ARG A 407 -13.92 8.40 -6.76
CA ARG A 407 -14.06 7.27 -7.68
C ARG A 407 -12.71 6.78 -8.17
N ARG A 408 -11.76 7.69 -8.39
CA ARG A 408 -10.40 7.29 -8.78
C ARG A 408 -9.62 6.67 -7.63
N ALA A 409 -9.78 7.16 -6.39
CA ALA A 409 -9.22 6.54 -5.19
C ALA A 409 -9.76 5.11 -5.00
N ARG A 410 -11.08 4.91 -5.16
CA ARG A 410 -11.67 3.55 -5.16
C ARG A 410 -11.20 2.71 -6.35
N ALA A 411 -11.03 3.30 -7.53
CA ALA A 411 -10.48 2.62 -8.68
C ALA A 411 -9.02 2.19 -8.44
N LEU A 412 -8.23 2.99 -7.71
CA LEU A 412 -6.85 2.64 -7.36
C LEU A 412 -6.79 1.34 -6.56
N ALA A 413 -7.76 1.05 -5.69
CA ALA A 413 -7.84 -0.21 -4.95
C ALA A 413 -7.90 -1.44 -5.89
N VAL A 414 -8.52 -1.30 -7.06
CA VAL A 414 -8.64 -2.37 -8.07
C VAL A 414 -7.49 -2.30 -9.08
N PHE A 415 -7.27 -1.13 -9.68
CA PHE A 415 -6.26 -0.95 -10.74
C PHE A 415 -4.82 -0.90 -10.20
N GLY A 416 -4.63 -0.65 -8.90
CA GLY A 416 -3.34 -0.82 -8.21
C GLY A 416 -2.80 -2.25 -8.26
N LEU A 417 -3.68 -3.24 -8.54
CA LEU A 417 -3.28 -4.62 -8.86
C LEU A 417 -2.47 -4.71 -10.17
N PHE A 418 -2.69 -3.77 -11.08
CA PHE A 418 -2.09 -3.72 -12.41
C PHE A 418 -1.32 -2.41 -12.60
N PRO A 419 -0.23 -2.16 -11.82
CA PRO A 419 0.45 -0.86 -11.81
C PRO A 419 0.95 -0.45 -13.21
N ALA A 420 1.32 -1.38 -14.07
CA ALA A 420 1.75 -1.07 -15.42
C ALA A 420 0.69 -0.30 -16.24
N TYR A 421 -0.59 -0.46 -15.92
CA TYR A 421 -1.66 0.25 -16.62
C TYR A 421 -1.67 1.75 -16.30
N HIS A 422 -1.66 2.11 -15.02
CA HIS A 422 -1.69 3.52 -14.62
C HIS A 422 -0.29 4.17 -14.70
N ASP A 423 0.79 3.45 -14.37
CA ASP A 423 2.16 3.96 -14.47
C ASP A 423 2.52 4.38 -15.90
N ALA A 424 2.11 3.61 -16.92
CA ALA A 424 2.37 3.97 -18.32
C ALA A 424 1.68 5.28 -18.72
N ARG A 425 0.43 5.49 -18.27
CA ARG A 425 -0.34 6.72 -18.54
C ARG A 425 0.20 7.90 -17.76
N LEU A 426 0.49 7.70 -16.46
CA LEU A 426 1.12 8.71 -15.62
C LEU A 426 2.44 9.19 -16.24
N ASN A 427 3.36 8.27 -16.55
CA ASN A 427 4.65 8.64 -17.09
C ASN A 427 4.55 9.27 -18.49
N ALA A 428 3.55 8.92 -19.30
CA ALA A 428 3.30 9.59 -20.57
C ALA A 428 2.84 11.04 -20.35
N LEU A 429 1.97 11.27 -19.36
CA LEU A 429 1.53 12.61 -18.97
C LEU A 429 2.68 13.43 -18.37
N LEU A 430 3.42 12.87 -17.42
CA LEU A 430 4.56 13.53 -16.77
C LEU A 430 5.63 13.99 -17.77
N ARG A 431 5.95 13.18 -18.80
CA ARG A 431 6.87 13.59 -19.86
C ARG A 431 6.34 14.80 -20.63
N ARG A 432 5.02 14.86 -20.89
CA ARG A 432 4.41 16.02 -21.57
C ARG A 432 4.45 17.26 -20.69
N LEU A 433 4.10 17.13 -19.41
CA LEU A 433 4.15 18.24 -18.44
C LEU A 433 5.58 18.79 -18.31
N ALA A 434 6.57 17.90 -18.11
CA ALA A 434 7.95 18.30 -18.01
C ALA A 434 8.49 18.95 -19.30
N ALA A 435 8.12 18.43 -20.48
CA ALA A 435 8.49 19.04 -21.76
C ALA A 435 7.91 20.45 -21.90
N THR A 436 6.61 20.62 -21.66
CA THR A 436 5.92 21.93 -21.70
C THR A 436 6.52 22.91 -20.70
N ALA A 437 6.85 22.45 -19.49
CA ALA A 437 7.51 23.28 -18.49
C ALA A 437 8.93 23.71 -18.94
N ARG A 438 9.71 22.79 -19.48
CA ARG A 438 11.09 23.05 -19.96
C ARG A 438 11.16 24.03 -21.13
N GLU A 439 10.16 24.07 -21.99
CA GLU A 439 10.09 25.05 -23.09
C GLU A 439 10.04 26.50 -22.56
N ARG A 440 9.63 26.71 -21.32
CA ARG A 440 9.30 28.01 -20.73
C ARG A 440 10.14 28.37 -19.51
N PHE A 441 10.57 27.38 -18.73
CA PHE A 441 11.28 27.54 -17.47
C PHE A 441 12.55 26.67 -17.44
N ALA A 442 13.70 27.31 -17.22
CA ALA A 442 15.01 26.65 -17.17
C ALA A 442 15.40 26.14 -15.77
N GLY A 443 14.70 26.58 -14.74
CA GLY A 443 14.96 26.20 -13.34
C GLY A 443 14.53 24.77 -13.01
N PRO A 444 14.70 24.34 -11.73
CA PRO A 444 14.47 22.97 -11.31
C PRO A 444 13.00 22.54 -11.42
N LEU A 445 12.78 21.30 -11.92
CA LEU A 445 11.46 20.65 -12.01
C LEU A 445 11.40 19.45 -11.08
N THR A 446 10.23 19.24 -10.49
CA THR A 446 9.87 18.04 -9.73
C THR A 446 8.39 17.67 -9.92
N TYR A 447 7.96 16.62 -9.23
CA TYR A 447 6.60 16.10 -9.14
C TYR A 447 6.37 15.51 -7.74
N GLY A 448 5.22 15.73 -7.10
CA GLY A 448 4.82 15.07 -5.85
C GLY A 448 4.19 13.71 -6.17
N SER A 449 4.91 12.64 -5.93
CA SER A 449 4.47 11.28 -6.27
C SER A 449 3.90 10.56 -5.05
N GLY A 450 2.68 10.06 -5.14
CA GLY A 450 2.16 9.12 -4.16
C GLY A 450 2.93 7.79 -4.17
N THR A 451 2.93 7.07 -3.05
CA THR A 451 3.68 5.81 -2.89
C THR A 451 3.20 4.68 -3.82
N TRP A 452 2.01 4.81 -4.38
CA TRP A 452 1.42 3.86 -5.36
C TRP A 452 1.85 4.14 -6.81
N GLU A 453 2.57 5.23 -7.09
CA GLU A 453 3.01 5.65 -8.41
C GLU A 453 4.46 5.22 -8.65
N ARG A 454 4.74 4.63 -9.81
CA ARG A 454 6.11 4.32 -10.26
C ARG A 454 6.55 5.33 -11.31
N VAL A 455 7.17 6.40 -10.84
CA VAL A 455 7.58 7.54 -11.68
C VAL A 455 8.92 7.26 -12.36
N ASP A 456 9.01 7.64 -13.64
CA ASP A 456 10.25 7.79 -14.39
C ASP A 456 10.80 9.21 -14.16
N TRP A 457 11.78 9.33 -13.28
CA TRP A 457 12.35 10.62 -12.88
C TRP A 457 13.34 11.22 -13.89
N THR A 458 13.56 10.57 -15.03
CA THR A 458 14.50 11.07 -16.06
C THR A 458 14.21 12.51 -16.50
N PRO A 459 12.96 13.00 -16.66
CA PRO A 459 12.68 14.37 -17.07
C PRO A 459 12.82 15.44 -15.96
N PHE A 460 13.02 15.04 -14.71
CA PHE A 460 13.00 15.91 -13.53
C PHE A 460 14.40 16.10 -12.94
N ASP A 461 14.62 17.17 -12.22
CA ASP A 461 15.89 17.47 -11.53
C ASP A 461 15.92 16.92 -10.11
N LEU A 462 14.74 16.77 -9.48
CA LEU A 462 14.58 16.28 -8.13
C LEU A 462 13.57 15.12 -8.13
N VAL A 463 13.79 14.15 -7.24
CA VAL A 463 12.83 13.09 -6.94
C VAL A 463 11.92 13.58 -5.82
N GLY A 464 10.64 13.83 -6.12
CA GLY A 464 9.65 14.30 -5.15
C GLY A 464 8.67 13.19 -4.77
N VAL A 465 8.49 12.94 -3.48
CA VAL A 465 7.60 11.88 -2.99
C VAL A 465 6.74 12.37 -1.84
N ASP A 466 5.44 12.09 -1.92
CA ASP A 466 4.50 12.29 -0.84
C ASP A 466 4.57 11.04 0.04
N TYR A 467 5.33 11.13 1.16
CA TYR A 467 5.80 9.96 1.85
C TYR A 467 5.35 9.95 3.32
N TYR A 468 4.14 9.48 3.52
CA TYR A 468 3.52 9.36 4.84
C TYR A 468 3.93 8.05 5.52
N LEU A 469 4.09 8.10 6.84
CA LEU A 469 4.39 6.93 7.65
C LEU A 469 3.09 6.32 8.18
N ASP A 470 2.81 5.08 7.81
CA ASP A 470 1.73 4.29 8.35
C ASP A 470 2.24 2.95 8.93
N GLU A 471 1.35 2.15 9.53
CA GLU A 471 1.71 0.86 10.11
C GLU A 471 2.24 -0.14 9.05
N LEU A 472 1.79 -0.04 7.79
CA LEU A 472 2.17 -0.95 6.70
C LEU A 472 3.55 -0.57 6.14
N THR A 473 3.83 0.71 6.00
CA THR A 473 5.09 1.23 5.45
C THR A 473 6.20 1.28 6.49
N ARG A 474 5.88 1.38 7.79
CA ARG A 474 6.84 1.48 8.90
C ARG A 474 8.02 0.51 8.82
N PRO A 475 7.83 -0.81 8.52
CA PRO A 475 8.96 -1.77 8.47
C PRO A 475 9.90 -1.56 7.29
N THR A 476 9.52 -0.77 6.30
CA THR A 476 10.28 -0.56 5.06
C THR A 476 10.52 0.91 4.72
N TYR A 477 10.13 1.82 5.61
CA TYR A 477 10.11 3.26 5.36
C TYR A 477 11.49 3.81 4.94
N ARG A 478 12.53 3.56 5.74
CA ARG A 478 13.92 3.96 5.42
C ARG A 478 14.44 3.30 4.14
N ARG A 479 14.12 2.01 3.96
CA ARG A 479 14.50 1.29 2.74
C ARG A 479 13.86 1.87 1.49
N GLY A 480 12.60 2.32 1.60
CA GLY A 480 11.89 3.01 0.52
C GLY A 480 12.60 4.31 0.11
N LEU A 481 12.98 5.15 1.07
CA LEU A 481 13.75 6.38 0.82
C LEU A 481 15.09 6.07 0.14
N ARG A 482 15.87 5.12 0.68
CA ARG A 482 17.16 4.70 0.06
C ARG A 482 17.00 4.15 -1.35
N ALA A 483 15.88 3.50 -1.66
CA ALA A 483 15.63 2.98 -3.00
C ALA A 483 15.46 4.09 -4.05
N LEU A 484 15.14 5.32 -3.66
CA LEU A 484 15.03 6.48 -4.54
C LEU A 484 16.39 7.03 -4.97
N GLU A 485 17.46 6.78 -4.20
CA GLU A 485 18.83 7.20 -4.53
C GLU A 485 19.34 6.62 -5.86
N ARG A 486 18.72 5.53 -6.35
CA ARG A 486 19.04 4.93 -7.68
C ARG A 486 18.89 5.89 -8.85
N TRP A 487 18.16 7.00 -8.67
CA TRP A 487 17.95 8.00 -9.71
C TRP A 487 19.07 9.01 -9.83
N ASP A 488 20.05 8.99 -8.88
CA ASP A 488 21.18 9.91 -8.83
C ASP A 488 20.73 11.39 -8.90
N ARG A 489 19.69 11.71 -8.11
CA ARG A 489 19.07 13.02 -7.99
C ARG A 489 18.75 13.31 -6.53
N PRO A 490 18.71 14.58 -6.10
CA PRO A 490 18.29 14.91 -4.75
C PRO A 490 16.86 14.40 -4.49
N VAL A 491 16.68 13.70 -3.36
CA VAL A 491 15.37 13.19 -2.93
C VAL A 491 14.73 14.20 -2.00
N VAL A 492 13.50 14.58 -2.28
CA VAL A 492 12.71 15.50 -1.47
C VAL A 492 11.39 14.82 -1.08
N VAL A 493 11.07 14.85 0.19
CA VAL A 493 9.74 14.48 0.68
C VAL A 493 8.84 15.69 0.51
N THR A 494 8.01 15.65 -0.54
CA THR A 494 7.14 16.75 -0.95
C THR A 494 5.92 16.91 -0.08
N GLU A 495 5.48 15.83 0.57
CA GLU A 495 4.44 15.86 1.61
C GLU A 495 4.74 14.82 2.70
N PHE A 496 4.69 15.24 3.96
CA PHE A 496 4.67 14.37 5.13
C PHE A 496 3.85 15.01 6.24
N GLY A 497 3.30 14.24 7.16
CA GLY A 497 2.51 14.77 8.26
C GLY A 497 1.72 13.70 8.98
N CYS A 498 0.87 14.17 9.90
CA CYS A 498 -0.05 13.35 10.68
C CYS A 498 -1.21 14.21 11.15
N CYS A 499 -2.42 13.63 11.29
CA CYS A 499 -3.55 14.28 11.94
C CYS A 499 -3.37 14.35 13.47
N SER A 500 -4.22 15.13 14.16
CA SER A 500 -4.09 15.47 15.59
C SER A 500 -5.04 14.65 16.47
N TYR A 501 -5.11 13.30 16.27
CA TYR A 501 -5.90 12.40 17.11
C TYR A 501 -5.16 11.09 17.40
N ARG A 502 -5.55 10.39 18.47
CA ARG A 502 -4.94 9.11 18.86
C ARG A 502 -5.12 8.04 17.80
N GLY A 503 -4.02 7.46 17.35
CA GLY A 503 -4.00 6.42 16.33
C GLY A 503 -3.77 6.93 14.91
N ALA A 504 -3.73 8.26 14.68
CA ALA A 504 -3.45 8.86 13.38
C ALA A 504 -2.06 8.46 12.84
N GLU A 505 -1.09 8.26 13.74
CA GLU A 505 0.29 7.84 13.40
C GLU A 505 0.38 6.43 12.77
N ALA A 506 -0.70 5.65 12.87
CA ALA A 506 -0.79 4.34 12.22
C ALA A 506 -1.42 4.40 10.82
N LEU A 507 -2.06 5.51 10.46
CA LEU A 507 -2.85 5.68 9.25
C LEU A 507 -2.11 6.46 8.15
N GLY A 508 -1.10 7.25 8.53
CA GLY A 508 -0.34 8.09 7.60
C GLY A 508 -1.24 9.05 6.82
N GLY A 509 -1.14 9.06 5.49
CA GLY A 509 -1.99 9.88 4.61
C GLY A 509 -3.49 9.57 4.71
N GLY A 510 -3.87 8.37 5.16
CA GLY A 510 -5.28 7.99 5.40
C GLY A 510 -5.87 8.55 6.70
N GLY A 511 -5.15 9.38 7.45
CA GLY A 511 -5.67 9.99 8.68
C GLY A 511 -6.91 10.85 8.46
N ALA A 512 -7.00 11.55 7.33
CA ALA A 512 -8.15 12.38 6.95
C ALA A 512 -9.38 11.57 6.45
N ASP A 513 -9.25 10.25 6.22
CA ASP A 513 -10.39 9.39 5.85
C ASP A 513 -11.42 9.25 6.99
N ALA A 514 -11.09 9.73 8.18
CA ALA A 514 -12.02 9.84 9.30
C ALA A 514 -13.10 10.92 9.10
N LEU A 515 -12.93 11.84 8.14
CA LEU A 515 -13.93 12.85 7.80
C LEU A 515 -15.01 12.28 6.88
N ASP A 516 -16.26 12.55 7.23
CA ASP A 516 -17.37 12.28 6.32
C ASP A 516 -17.50 13.45 5.33
N TRP A 517 -17.17 13.17 4.08
CA TRP A 517 -17.21 14.13 2.97
C TRP A 517 -18.56 14.18 2.26
N SER A 518 -19.58 13.49 2.75
CA SER A 518 -20.90 13.41 2.12
C SER A 518 -21.71 14.70 2.30
N ASP A 519 -21.52 15.40 3.42
CA ASP A 519 -22.10 16.71 3.72
C ASP A 519 -20.98 17.72 4.04
N LEU A 520 -20.80 18.68 3.16
CA LEU A 520 -19.68 19.61 3.22
C LEU A 520 -19.96 20.79 4.16
N ASP A 521 -21.23 21.10 4.40
CA ASP A 521 -21.66 22.16 5.32
C ASP A 521 -21.71 21.67 6.77
N ASP A 522 -21.93 20.36 6.98
CA ASP A 522 -21.95 19.72 8.30
C ASP A 522 -21.00 18.48 8.33
N ARG A 523 -19.72 18.72 8.02
CA ARG A 523 -18.71 17.67 8.07
C ARG A 523 -18.65 17.04 9.44
N ARG A 524 -18.57 15.71 9.48
CA ARG A 524 -18.50 14.94 10.72
C ARG A 524 -17.28 14.06 10.76
N VAL A 525 -16.76 13.90 11.97
CA VAL A 525 -15.70 12.94 12.28
C VAL A 525 -16.35 11.61 12.61
N THR A 526 -15.94 10.56 11.92
CA THR A 526 -16.41 9.18 12.14
C THR A 526 -15.49 8.44 13.11
N GLY A 527 -16.02 7.42 13.82
CA GLY A 527 -15.20 6.50 14.61
C GLY A 527 -14.90 6.89 16.05
N GLY A 528 -15.50 7.96 16.60
CA GLY A 528 -15.35 8.33 18.02
C GLY A 528 -13.89 8.66 18.38
N LEU A 529 -13.22 9.45 17.55
CA LEU A 529 -11.82 9.83 17.73
C LEU A 529 -11.61 10.73 18.95
N VAL A 530 -10.41 10.74 19.46
CA VAL A 530 -10.00 11.58 20.60
C VAL A 530 -8.84 12.47 20.15
N ARG A 531 -9.04 13.79 20.22
CA ARG A 531 -7.99 14.78 19.92
C ARG A 531 -6.75 14.52 20.76
N ASP A 532 -5.60 14.53 20.10
CA ASP A 532 -4.29 14.38 20.73
C ASP A 532 -3.23 14.99 19.81
N GLU A 533 -2.91 16.27 20.05
CA GLU A 533 -1.93 17.01 19.23
C GLU A 533 -0.50 16.50 19.45
N GLY A 534 -0.23 15.85 20.60
CA GLY A 534 1.05 15.19 20.86
C GLY A 534 1.38 14.11 19.84
N VAL A 535 0.37 13.39 19.34
CA VAL A 535 0.56 12.39 18.27
C VAL A 535 1.11 13.02 16.98
N GLN A 536 0.58 14.20 16.61
CA GLN A 536 1.09 14.96 15.46
C GLN A 536 2.53 15.42 15.70
N ALA A 537 2.79 16.03 16.85
CA ALA A 537 4.11 16.54 17.24
C ALA A 537 5.19 15.43 17.24
N ASP A 538 4.92 14.30 17.93
CA ASP A 538 5.83 13.16 17.99
C ASP A 538 6.11 12.56 16.60
N THR A 539 5.09 12.53 15.74
CA THR A 539 5.26 12.03 14.37
C THR A 539 6.14 12.96 13.54
N VAL A 540 5.97 14.27 13.65
CA VAL A 540 6.81 15.28 12.98
C VAL A 540 8.28 15.11 13.42
N GLU A 541 8.54 15.05 14.73
CA GLU A 541 9.91 14.90 15.25
C GLU A 541 10.57 13.60 14.78
N ARG A 542 9.84 12.48 14.84
CA ARG A 542 10.33 11.16 14.40
C ARG A 542 10.63 11.12 12.91
N LEU A 543 9.77 11.71 12.06
CA LEU A 543 9.99 11.72 10.62
C LEU A 543 11.18 12.60 10.23
N LEU A 544 11.36 13.75 10.86
CA LEU A 544 12.52 14.60 10.65
C LEU A 544 13.83 13.90 11.07
N ASP A 545 13.82 13.11 12.17
CA ASP A 545 14.97 12.24 12.51
C ASP A 545 15.30 11.24 11.41
N VAL A 546 14.29 10.66 10.79
CA VAL A 546 14.50 9.75 9.66
C VAL A 546 15.12 10.49 8.48
N TYR A 547 14.55 11.63 8.09
CA TYR A 547 15.01 12.36 6.90
C TYR A 547 16.44 12.88 7.05
N GLU A 548 16.81 13.40 8.23
CA GLU A 548 18.15 13.85 8.55
C GLU A 548 19.20 12.72 8.55
N THR A 549 18.77 11.47 8.79
CA THR A 549 19.64 10.30 8.80
C THR A 549 19.62 9.49 7.50
N GLU A 550 18.73 9.80 6.54
CA GLU A 550 18.57 9.06 5.28
C GLU A 550 18.99 9.85 4.04
N ASN A 551 19.77 10.91 4.20
CA ASN A 551 20.28 11.74 3.10
C ASN A 551 19.14 12.34 2.22
N VAL A 552 18.02 12.68 2.85
CA VAL A 552 16.94 13.41 2.21
C VAL A 552 17.40 14.86 2.02
N HIS A 553 17.22 15.39 0.81
CA HIS A 553 17.63 16.76 0.49
C HIS A 553 16.69 17.82 1.06
N GLY A 554 15.40 17.49 1.16
CA GLY A 554 14.40 18.42 1.69
C GLY A 554 13.13 17.71 2.11
N ALA A 555 12.36 18.35 3.00
CA ALA A 555 11.08 17.85 3.45
C ALA A 555 10.09 18.99 3.67
N PHE A 556 8.85 18.79 3.21
CA PHE A 556 7.76 19.73 3.34
C PHE A 556 6.64 19.12 4.18
N LEU A 557 6.35 19.72 5.31
CA LEU A 557 5.24 19.28 6.15
C LEU A 557 3.91 19.68 5.49
N CYS A 558 3.03 18.74 5.36
CA CYS A 558 1.65 18.94 4.94
C CYS A 558 0.79 19.08 6.19
N MET A 559 0.23 20.25 6.55
CA MET A 559 0.38 21.56 5.91
C MET A 559 0.29 22.67 6.96
N PHE A 560 0.45 23.95 6.61
CA PHE A 560 0.35 25.05 7.56
C PHE A 560 -1.07 25.14 8.16
N VAL A 561 -2.08 25.42 7.36
CA VAL A 561 -3.48 25.51 7.78
C VAL A 561 -4.41 24.81 6.80
N GLU A 562 -5.37 24.07 7.31
CA GLU A 562 -6.50 23.52 6.56
C GLU A 562 -7.77 24.27 6.99
N GLY A 563 -8.02 25.41 6.35
CA GLY A 563 -8.93 26.44 6.82
C GLY A 563 -10.41 26.06 6.83
N ASP A 564 -10.79 25.08 6.04
CA ASP A 564 -12.13 24.50 5.95
C ASP A 564 -12.38 23.35 6.96
N CYS A 565 -11.33 22.87 7.64
CA CYS A 565 -11.41 21.89 8.72
C CYS A 565 -11.43 22.59 10.08
N ARG A 566 -12.61 22.98 10.55
CA ARG A 566 -12.74 23.80 11.76
C ARG A 566 -12.87 22.97 13.04
N PRO A 567 -12.33 23.47 14.16
CA PRO A 567 -12.46 22.82 15.48
C PRO A 567 -13.88 22.98 16.04
N SER A 568 -14.25 22.07 16.93
CA SER A 568 -15.51 22.09 17.67
C SER A 568 -15.33 21.42 19.04
N ASP A 569 -16.11 21.91 20.04
CA ASP A 569 -16.21 21.25 21.36
C ASP A 569 -16.94 19.90 21.27
N ASP A 570 -17.74 19.68 20.23
CA ASP A 570 -18.31 18.37 19.90
C ASP A 570 -17.29 17.55 19.12
N PRO A 571 -16.74 16.45 19.68
CA PRO A 571 -15.76 15.62 19.01
C PRO A 571 -16.21 15.05 17.68
N ALA A 572 -17.54 14.88 17.48
CA ALA A 572 -18.09 14.42 16.21
C ALA A 572 -18.09 15.49 15.11
N ARG A 573 -17.82 16.74 15.46
CA ARG A 573 -17.74 17.91 14.56
C ARG A 573 -16.37 18.57 14.56
N ASP A 574 -15.43 18.07 15.36
CA ASP A 574 -14.07 18.61 15.44
C ASP A 574 -13.23 18.15 14.25
N CYS A 575 -13.53 18.69 13.07
CA CYS A 575 -12.85 18.33 11.83
C CYS A 575 -11.34 18.64 11.86
N ASP A 576 -10.94 19.67 12.62
CA ASP A 576 -9.54 20.05 12.72
C ASP A 576 -8.66 18.94 13.30
N MET A 577 -9.16 18.08 14.21
CA MET A 577 -8.34 16.96 14.68
C MET A 577 -8.02 15.94 13.60
N ALA A 578 -8.86 15.81 12.57
CA ALA A 578 -8.65 14.94 11.41
C ALA A 578 -8.00 15.68 10.22
N SER A 579 -7.50 16.89 10.43
CA SER A 579 -6.74 17.68 9.45
C SER A 579 -5.24 17.49 9.63
N PHE A 580 -4.49 17.80 8.57
CA PHE A 580 -3.02 17.83 8.60
C PHE A 580 -2.46 19.19 9.04
N GLY A 581 -3.30 20.22 9.18
CA GLY A 581 -2.87 21.56 9.60
C GLY A 581 -2.10 21.55 10.93
N ILE A 582 -1.00 22.29 11.01
CA ILE A 582 -0.23 22.48 12.25
C ILE A 582 -0.68 23.72 13.02
N VAL A 583 -1.56 24.53 12.42
CA VAL A 583 -2.29 25.57 13.11
C VAL A 583 -3.79 25.27 13.03
N ARG A 584 -4.52 25.66 14.06
CA ARG A 584 -5.95 25.45 14.21
C ARG A 584 -6.70 26.68 13.70
N PRO A 585 -7.61 26.54 12.71
CA PRO A 585 -8.47 27.64 12.30
C PRO A 585 -9.49 28.01 13.40
N PRO A 586 -10.13 29.18 13.35
CA PRO A 586 -11.15 29.57 14.32
C PRO A 586 -12.37 28.64 14.29
N PRO A 587 -13.06 28.45 15.42
CA PRO A 587 -14.27 27.63 15.48
C PRO A 587 -15.38 28.15 14.56
N LEU A 588 -16.23 27.22 14.08
CA LEU A 588 -17.39 27.57 13.29
C LEU A 588 -18.33 28.50 14.09
N GLY A 589 -18.82 29.57 13.45
CA GLY A 589 -19.70 30.54 14.12
C GLY A 589 -18.99 31.63 14.93
N SER A 590 -17.66 31.62 15.04
CA SER A 590 -16.90 32.70 15.69
C SER A 590 -16.91 34.04 14.93
N GLY A 591 -17.31 34.03 13.66
CA GLY A 591 -17.19 35.19 12.77
C GLY A 591 -15.77 35.47 12.25
N LEU A 592 -14.78 34.69 12.71
CA LEU A 592 -13.39 34.77 12.31
C LEU A 592 -13.07 33.72 11.23
N SER A 593 -11.98 33.93 10.49
CA SER A 593 -11.51 33.01 9.46
C SER A 593 -9.99 32.97 9.41
N SER A 594 -9.44 31.78 9.11
CA SER A 594 -8.03 31.64 8.78
C SER A 594 -7.64 32.40 7.50
N ASP A 595 -8.61 32.66 6.61
CA ASP A 595 -8.39 33.50 5.43
C ASP A 595 -8.05 34.97 5.80
N ASP A 596 -8.44 35.39 7.00
CA ASP A 596 -8.13 36.71 7.55
C ASP A 596 -6.95 36.69 8.55
N GLY A 597 -6.19 35.59 8.61
CA GLY A 597 -5.01 35.46 9.48
C GLY A 597 -5.31 35.03 10.92
N HIS A 598 -6.54 34.56 11.20
CA HIS A 598 -6.88 34.08 12.52
C HIS A 598 -6.65 32.58 12.64
N TRP A 599 -5.73 32.16 13.48
CA TRP A 599 -5.44 30.77 13.79
C TRP A 599 -4.65 30.66 15.11
N GLU A 600 -4.56 29.45 15.66
CA GLU A 600 -3.79 29.13 16.85
C GLU A 600 -2.79 28.00 16.57
N PRO A 601 -1.54 28.06 17.09
CA PRO A 601 -0.57 27.00 16.89
C PRO A 601 -0.97 25.72 17.66
N LYS A 602 -0.80 24.56 17.01
CA LYS A 602 -0.89 23.25 17.64
C LYS A 602 0.48 22.78 18.16
N GLU A 603 0.53 21.67 18.90
CA GLU A 603 1.81 21.09 19.34
C GLU A 603 2.73 20.74 18.17
N GLY A 604 2.17 20.33 17.03
CA GLY A 604 2.91 20.08 15.79
C GLY A 604 3.65 21.30 15.24
N PHE A 605 3.08 22.50 15.39
CA PHE A 605 3.74 23.77 15.03
C PHE A 605 5.02 23.97 15.88
N HIS A 606 4.89 23.79 17.18
CA HIS A 606 6.02 23.96 18.10
C HIS A 606 7.10 22.89 17.91
N ALA A 607 6.72 21.66 17.58
CA ALA A 607 7.65 20.59 17.25
C ALA A 607 8.46 20.92 15.99
N LEU A 608 7.78 21.37 14.92
CA LEU A 608 8.44 21.78 13.68
C LEU A 608 9.40 22.96 13.90
N ALA A 609 8.94 23.99 14.62
CA ALA A 609 9.72 25.18 14.94
C ALA A 609 11.03 24.83 15.68
N ARG A 610 10.92 24.00 16.74
CA ARG A 610 12.10 23.52 17.49
C ARG A 610 13.09 22.78 16.56
N ARG A 611 12.61 21.89 15.71
CA ARG A 611 13.47 21.06 14.86
C ARG A 611 14.14 21.87 13.76
N TYR A 612 13.42 22.74 13.10
CA TYR A 612 13.96 23.56 12.04
C TYR A 612 14.85 24.69 12.57
N GLY A 613 14.54 25.24 13.77
CA GLY A 613 15.38 26.21 14.48
C GLY A 613 16.73 25.61 14.89
N ALA A 614 16.72 24.43 15.52
CA ALA A 614 17.96 23.72 15.87
C ALA A 614 18.83 23.37 14.65
N ALA A 615 18.21 23.02 13.53
CA ALA A 615 18.93 22.73 12.28
C ALA A 615 19.55 24.00 11.64
N ALA A 616 19.04 25.19 11.94
CA ALA A 616 19.61 26.45 11.46
C ALA A 616 20.93 26.79 12.14
N GLU A 617 21.19 26.26 13.33
CA GLU A 617 22.39 26.47 14.12
C GLU A 617 23.53 25.47 13.79
N LEU A 618 23.23 24.40 13.04
CA LEU A 618 24.21 23.39 12.63
C LEU A 618 25.07 23.93 11.44
N PRO A 619 26.36 23.65 11.41
CA PRO A 619 27.18 23.98 10.24
C PRO A 619 26.68 23.26 9.00
N ARG A 620 26.59 23.98 7.88
CA ARG A 620 26.14 23.48 6.56
C ARG A 620 27.13 22.47 5.96
#